data_deae85dae2077bd53f7b7b1e44556632
#
_entry.id   deae85dae2077bd53f7b7b1e44556632
#
_cell.length_a   1.000
_cell.length_b   1.000
_cell.length_c   1.000
_cell.angle_alpha   90.00
_cell.angle_beta   90.00
_cell.angle_gamma   90.00
#
_symmetry.space_group_name_H-M   'P 1'
#
loop_
_entity.id
_entity.type
_entity.pdbx_description
1 polymer ?
#
loop_
_entity_poly.entity_id
_entity_poly.type
_entity_poly.pdbx_seq_one_letter_code
_entity_poly.pdbx_strand_id
1 'polypeptide(L)'
;LSLRDILPEKAKFYDKNRAPKLQGQPTIVYFHVTVLSLDSINEESMTYVADIFLAQSWRDPRLRLPENMHEEYRILDVDWLNKIWRPDCFFKNAKKVTFHEMSIPNHYLWLYHDKTLLYMSKLTLVLSCAMKFESYPHDTQSCSMMIEISHTVHDLVFIWNLTDPLVVNPDIELPQLDISNNYTSDCTIEYSTGNFTCLAVVFNLRRRLGYHLFHTYIPSALIVVMSWISFWIKPEAIPARVTLGVTSLLTLATQNTQSQQSLPPVSYVKAIDVWMSSCSVFVFLSLFEFAVVNNYMGPVATKAMKGYSDEDLTSASIPQYETFCNGRETAVYIDRFSRFFFPFSFFILNVVYWSTFL
;
A
#
# COMPACT_ATOMS: atom_id res chain seq x y z
N LEU A 1 -16.77 6.53 47.26
CA LEU A 1 -17.88 6.56 46.35
C LEU A 1 -18.33 5.17 46.03
N SER A 2 -19.60 4.84 46.19
CA SER A 2 -20.16 3.55 45.81
C SER A 2 -21.02 3.70 44.54
N LEU A 3 -21.21 2.60 43.79
CA LEU A 3 -22.09 2.60 42.62
C LEU A 3 -23.52 3.04 42.95
N ARG A 4 -23.98 2.81 44.21
CA ARG A 4 -25.29 3.18 44.68
C ARG A 4 -25.49 4.68 44.78
N ASP A 5 -24.43 5.46 44.96
CA ASP A 5 -24.47 6.92 45.07
C ASP A 5 -24.76 7.58 43.69
N ILE A 6 -24.48 6.85 42.61
CA ILE A 6 -24.64 7.32 41.23
C ILE A 6 -25.93 6.80 40.60
N LEU A 7 -26.35 5.58 40.94
CA LEU A 7 -27.57 4.97 40.43
C LEU A 7 -28.84 5.51 41.15
N PRO A 8 -30.01 5.49 40.49
CA PRO A 8 -31.28 5.77 41.14
C PRO A 8 -31.54 4.85 42.34
N GLU A 9 -32.22 5.34 43.39
CA GLU A 9 -32.55 4.58 44.61
C GLU A 9 -33.22 3.21 44.33
N LYS A 10 -34.10 3.19 43.34
CA LYS A 10 -34.77 1.99 42.91
C LYS A 10 -34.10 1.48 41.64
N ALA A 11 -33.34 0.41 41.73
CA ALA A 11 -32.65 -0.22 40.59
C ALA A 11 -33.57 -0.53 39.39
N LYS A 12 -34.88 -0.67 39.63
CA LYS A 12 -35.88 -0.86 38.57
C LYS A 12 -36.03 0.33 37.59
N PHE A 13 -35.57 1.53 37.96
CA PHE A 13 -35.64 2.73 37.12
C PHE A 13 -34.43 2.94 36.23
N TYR A 14 -33.40 2.13 36.40
CA TYR A 14 -32.20 2.18 35.55
C TYR A 14 -32.05 0.91 34.75
N ASP A 15 -32.39 0.97 33.48
CA ASP A 15 -32.15 -0.15 32.54
C ASP A 15 -30.88 0.14 31.75
N LYS A 16 -29.83 -0.68 31.99
CA LYS A 16 -28.54 -0.58 31.32
C LYS A 16 -28.57 -0.97 29.84
N ASN A 17 -29.61 -1.63 29.38
CA ASN A 17 -29.77 -2.06 27.99
C ASN A 17 -30.51 -1.02 27.14
N ARG A 18 -31.03 0.04 27.76
CA ARG A 18 -31.80 1.07 27.08
C ARG A 18 -31.04 2.39 27.05
N ALA A 19 -30.89 2.98 25.86
CA ALA A 19 -30.24 4.30 25.69
C ALA A 19 -30.95 5.38 26.50
N PRO A 20 -30.19 6.33 27.08
CA PRO A 20 -30.75 7.44 27.88
C PRO A 20 -31.40 8.51 27.00
N LYS A 21 -32.61 8.27 26.50
CA LYS A 21 -33.37 9.22 25.68
C LYS A 21 -33.86 10.39 26.52
N LEU A 22 -33.60 11.62 26.07
CA LEU A 22 -34.16 12.83 26.66
C LEU A 22 -35.36 13.30 25.82
N GLN A 23 -36.57 13.33 26.41
CA GLN A 23 -37.79 13.79 25.75
C GLN A 23 -38.09 13.15 24.38
N GLY A 24 -37.74 11.88 24.20
CA GLY A 24 -37.94 11.16 22.91
C GLY A 24 -36.90 11.44 21.83
N GLN A 25 -35.93 12.31 22.08
CA GLN A 25 -34.81 12.57 21.18
C GLN A 25 -33.78 11.44 21.25
N PRO A 26 -33.08 11.13 20.14
CA PRO A 26 -31.98 10.17 20.15
C PRO A 26 -30.86 10.60 21.09
N THR A 27 -30.17 9.64 21.67
CA THR A 27 -28.98 9.92 22.48
C THR A 27 -27.83 10.29 21.55
N ILE A 28 -27.21 11.44 21.80
CA ILE A 28 -26.04 11.89 21.05
C ILE A 28 -24.78 11.44 21.79
N VAL A 29 -23.86 10.80 21.04
CA VAL A 29 -22.53 10.44 21.53
C VAL A 29 -21.49 11.15 20.69
N TYR A 30 -20.64 11.91 21.37
CA TYR A 30 -19.52 12.62 20.76
C TYR A 30 -18.28 11.73 20.76
N PHE A 31 -17.62 11.65 19.61
CA PHE A 31 -16.41 10.87 19.41
C PHE A 31 -15.21 11.78 19.24
N HIS A 32 -14.11 11.38 19.87
CA HIS A 32 -12.79 11.94 19.67
C HIS A 32 -11.79 10.80 19.52
N VAL A 33 -10.94 10.88 18.51
CA VAL A 33 -9.90 9.87 18.24
C VAL A 33 -8.54 10.55 18.24
N THR A 34 -7.64 10.02 19.06
CA THR A 34 -6.21 10.36 19.01
C THR A 34 -5.45 9.18 18.44
N VAL A 35 -4.80 9.37 17.31
CA VAL A 35 -3.95 8.36 16.67
C VAL A 35 -2.55 8.49 17.22
N LEU A 36 -2.08 7.46 17.90
CA LEU A 36 -0.76 7.39 18.52
C LEU A 36 0.30 6.91 17.54
N SER A 37 -0.02 5.84 16.80
CA SER A 37 0.84 5.29 15.76
C SER A 37 0.01 4.65 14.65
N LEU A 38 0.60 4.61 13.46
CA LEU A 38 0.17 3.77 12.34
C LEU A 38 1.35 2.88 12.00
N ASP A 39 1.14 1.58 11.97
CA ASP A 39 2.20 0.59 11.79
C ASP A 39 1.79 -0.53 10.85
N SER A 40 2.76 -1.35 10.47
CA SER A 40 2.55 -2.65 9.81
C SER A 40 1.56 -2.60 8.65
N ILE A 41 1.73 -1.60 7.75
CA ILE A 41 0.95 -1.55 6.52
C ILE A 41 1.41 -2.73 5.67
N ASN A 42 0.48 -3.67 5.44
CA ASN A 42 0.74 -4.91 4.73
C ASN A 42 -0.12 -4.95 3.47
N GLU A 43 0.53 -4.84 2.33
CA GLU A 43 -0.13 -4.85 1.03
C GLU A 43 -0.68 -6.24 0.68
N GLU A 44 0.01 -7.32 1.07
CA GLU A 44 -0.42 -8.69 0.79
C GLU A 44 -1.74 -9.03 1.47
N SER A 45 -1.87 -8.71 2.76
CA SER A 45 -3.10 -8.93 3.53
C SER A 45 -4.12 -7.80 3.40
N MET A 46 -3.78 -6.68 2.75
CA MET A 46 -4.55 -5.45 2.65
C MET A 46 -5.01 -4.94 4.01
N THR A 47 -4.06 -4.85 4.97
CA THR A 47 -4.32 -4.42 6.35
C THR A 47 -3.31 -3.40 6.82
N TYR A 48 -3.69 -2.63 7.82
CA TYR A 48 -2.79 -1.77 8.57
C TYR A 48 -3.15 -1.80 10.06
N VAL A 49 -2.19 -1.48 10.90
CA VAL A 49 -2.35 -1.43 12.36
C VAL A 49 -2.39 0.02 12.82
N ALA A 50 -3.35 0.34 13.67
CA ALA A 50 -3.47 1.66 14.28
C ALA A 50 -3.55 1.51 15.81
N ASP A 51 -2.71 2.25 16.53
CA ASP A 51 -2.83 2.44 17.96
C ASP A 51 -3.52 3.76 18.21
N ILE A 52 -4.64 3.72 18.93
CA ILE A 52 -5.48 4.87 19.17
C ILE A 52 -5.88 5.03 20.64
N PHE A 53 -6.18 6.27 21.03
CA PHE A 53 -7.11 6.55 22.11
C PHE A 53 -8.47 6.87 21.51
N LEU A 54 -9.49 6.13 21.93
CA LEU A 54 -10.88 6.36 21.58
C LEU A 54 -11.61 6.96 22.76
N ALA A 55 -12.08 8.19 22.62
CA ALA A 55 -12.90 8.86 23.60
C ALA A 55 -14.36 8.95 23.13
N GLN A 56 -15.27 8.61 24.01
CA GLN A 56 -16.72 8.67 23.80
C GLN A 56 -17.32 9.50 24.92
N SER A 57 -18.15 10.48 24.58
CA SER A 57 -18.81 11.35 25.53
C SER A 57 -20.31 11.37 25.30
N TRP A 58 -21.10 11.09 26.32
CA TRP A 58 -22.56 11.08 26.25
C TRP A 58 -23.17 11.57 27.55
N ARG A 59 -24.37 12.08 27.50
CA ARG A 59 -25.11 12.53 28.66
C ARG A 59 -26.13 11.50 29.11
N ASP A 60 -26.07 11.06 30.39
CA ASP A 60 -27.09 10.18 30.99
C ASP A 60 -27.84 10.90 32.13
N PRO A 61 -29.02 11.47 31.86
CA PRO A 61 -29.80 12.22 32.87
C PRO A 61 -30.33 11.34 34.00
N ARG A 62 -30.35 10.04 33.83
CA ARG A 62 -30.83 9.03 34.81
C ARG A 62 -29.86 8.86 36.00
N LEU A 63 -28.59 9.26 35.80
CA LEU A 63 -27.58 9.17 36.84
C LEU A 63 -27.78 10.25 37.89
N ARG A 64 -27.38 9.96 39.12
CA ARG A 64 -27.33 10.90 40.24
C ARG A 64 -25.93 11.44 40.40
N LEU A 65 -25.82 12.67 40.89
CA LEU A 65 -24.52 13.23 41.24
C LEU A 65 -24.22 12.94 42.72
N PRO A 66 -22.98 12.64 43.08
CA PRO A 66 -22.57 12.50 44.46
C PRO A 66 -22.78 13.82 45.23
N GLU A 67 -23.27 13.78 46.48
CA GLU A 67 -23.59 14.95 47.29
C GLU A 67 -22.41 15.90 47.58
N ASN A 68 -21.17 15.41 47.46
CA ASN A 68 -19.93 16.15 47.72
C ASN A 68 -19.07 16.35 46.48
N MET A 69 -19.64 16.64 45.34
CA MET A 69 -18.89 16.88 44.10
C MET A 69 -18.50 18.38 44.03
N HIS A 70 -17.27 18.69 44.48
CA HIS A 70 -16.69 20.05 44.40
C HIS A 70 -15.80 20.25 43.18
N GLU A 71 -15.40 19.14 42.52
CA GLU A 71 -14.53 19.12 41.35
C GLU A 71 -15.38 19.12 40.07
N GLU A 72 -14.86 19.67 39.00
CA GLU A 72 -15.53 19.72 37.70
C GLU A 72 -15.94 18.31 37.17
N TYR A 73 -15.14 17.32 37.46
CA TYR A 73 -15.41 15.92 37.13
C TYR A 73 -14.99 14.97 38.26
N ARG A 74 -15.54 13.76 38.26
CA ARG A 74 -15.19 12.70 39.17
C ARG A 74 -14.76 11.45 38.40
N ILE A 75 -13.62 10.87 38.78
CA ILE A 75 -13.17 9.61 38.23
C ILE A 75 -14.01 8.48 38.85
N LEU A 76 -14.58 7.63 37.99
CA LEU A 76 -15.36 6.48 38.39
C LEU A 76 -14.56 5.20 38.25
N ASP A 77 -14.94 4.18 39.03
CA ASP A 77 -14.41 2.83 38.86
C ASP A 77 -14.85 2.27 37.49
N VAL A 78 -13.90 1.77 36.72
CA VAL A 78 -14.12 1.27 35.37
C VAL A 78 -14.99 0.00 35.36
N ASP A 79 -14.98 -0.80 36.42
CA ASP A 79 -15.85 -1.97 36.56
C ASP A 79 -17.34 -1.63 36.53
N TRP A 80 -17.68 -0.34 36.80
CA TRP A 80 -19.05 0.15 36.71
C TRP A 80 -19.58 0.27 35.29
N LEU A 81 -18.72 0.33 34.29
CA LEU A 81 -19.12 0.27 32.86
C LEU A 81 -20.01 -0.93 32.53
N ASN A 82 -19.84 -2.02 33.24
CA ASN A 82 -20.68 -3.23 33.06
C ASN A 82 -22.08 -3.09 33.69
N LYS A 83 -22.28 -2.07 34.53
CA LYS A 83 -23.51 -1.84 35.29
C LYS A 83 -24.29 -0.61 34.86
N ILE A 84 -23.66 0.26 34.09
CA ILE A 84 -24.29 1.44 33.45
C ILE A 84 -24.44 1.21 31.95
N TRP A 85 -25.31 2.00 31.34
CA TRP A 85 -25.43 1.99 29.88
C TRP A 85 -24.18 2.57 29.25
N ARG A 86 -23.73 1.98 28.18
CA ARG A 86 -22.64 2.47 27.34
C ARG A 86 -23.05 2.36 25.87
N PRO A 87 -22.55 3.26 24.99
CA PRO A 87 -22.73 3.14 23.55
C PRO A 87 -22.11 1.83 23.04
N ASP A 88 -22.85 1.07 22.24
CA ASP A 88 -22.32 -0.10 21.56
C ASP A 88 -21.83 0.30 20.19
N CYS A 89 -20.55 0.57 20.09
CA CYS A 89 -19.87 0.84 18.83
C CYS A 89 -18.95 -0.31 18.48
N PHE A 90 -18.74 -0.49 17.18
CA PHE A 90 -17.77 -1.43 16.65
C PHE A 90 -17.04 -0.83 15.45
N PHE A 91 -15.84 -1.33 15.20
CA PHE A 91 -15.07 -0.94 14.02
C PHE A 91 -15.46 -1.84 12.86
N LYS A 92 -16.16 -1.29 11.88
CA LYS A 92 -16.73 -2.03 10.75
C LYS A 92 -15.67 -2.78 9.93
N ASN A 93 -14.51 -2.19 9.74
CA ASN A 93 -13.41 -2.75 8.95
C ASN A 93 -12.28 -3.35 9.79
N ALA A 94 -12.48 -3.55 11.09
CA ALA A 94 -11.48 -4.20 11.92
C ALA A 94 -11.51 -5.71 11.78
N LYS A 95 -10.34 -6.31 11.60
CA LYS A 95 -10.12 -7.77 11.67
C LYS A 95 -9.81 -8.23 13.09
N LYS A 96 -9.15 -7.38 13.87
CA LYS A 96 -8.79 -7.64 15.27
C LYS A 96 -8.78 -6.33 16.05
N VAL A 97 -9.30 -6.39 17.27
CA VAL A 97 -9.27 -5.29 18.24
C VAL A 97 -8.62 -5.81 19.50
N THR A 98 -7.60 -5.11 19.99
CA THR A 98 -6.89 -5.48 21.23
C THR A 98 -7.00 -4.32 22.21
N PHE A 99 -7.52 -4.62 23.40
CA PHE A 99 -7.50 -3.70 24.54
C PHE A 99 -6.15 -3.83 25.28
N HIS A 100 -5.62 -2.71 25.70
CA HIS A 100 -4.37 -2.70 26.45
C HIS A 100 -4.61 -2.85 27.94
N GLU A 101 -3.78 -3.67 28.57
CA GLU A 101 -3.75 -3.87 30.02
C GLU A 101 -2.30 -3.83 30.49
N MET A 102 -2.04 -2.99 31.50
CA MET A 102 -0.78 -2.98 32.20
C MET A 102 -1.09 -2.73 33.67
N SER A 103 -0.82 -3.58 34.60
CA SER A 103 -1.27 -3.51 36.01
C SER A 103 -2.81 -3.43 36.16
N ILE A 104 -3.48 -2.53 35.47
CA ILE A 104 -4.94 -2.35 35.34
C ILE A 104 -5.28 -2.09 33.87
N PRO A 105 -6.55 -2.33 33.42
CA PRO A 105 -6.99 -1.98 32.08
C PRO A 105 -6.74 -0.51 31.74
N ASN A 106 -6.20 -0.23 30.53
CA ASN A 106 -5.84 1.14 30.12
C ASN A 106 -7.06 1.90 29.58
N HIS A 107 -8.04 2.12 30.45
CA HIS A 107 -9.21 2.92 30.17
C HIS A 107 -9.67 3.66 31.42
N TYR A 108 -10.41 4.76 31.26
CA TYR A 108 -10.97 5.51 32.38
C TYR A 108 -12.36 6.03 32.05
N LEU A 109 -13.12 6.29 33.12
CA LEU A 109 -14.49 6.79 33.07
C LEU A 109 -14.59 8.01 33.99
N TRP A 110 -15.01 9.15 33.43
CA TRP A 110 -15.23 10.40 34.15
C TRP A 110 -16.71 10.78 34.14
N LEU A 111 -17.20 11.30 35.25
CA LEU A 111 -18.54 11.85 35.38
C LEU A 111 -18.42 13.33 35.63
N TYR A 112 -19.05 14.15 34.80
CA TYR A 112 -19.13 15.61 34.91
C TYR A 112 -20.38 16.06 35.66
N HIS A 113 -20.40 17.32 36.12
CA HIS A 113 -21.53 17.93 36.84
C HIS A 113 -22.83 17.98 36.03
N ASP A 114 -22.75 18.06 34.71
CA ASP A 114 -23.89 18.06 33.79
C ASP A 114 -24.44 16.67 33.51
N LYS A 115 -23.94 15.66 34.24
CA LYS A 115 -24.22 14.22 34.02
C LYS A 115 -23.71 13.67 32.71
N THR A 116 -22.71 14.34 32.11
CA THR A 116 -21.98 13.81 30.97
C THR A 116 -20.95 12.78 31.45
N LEU A 117 -20.90 11.64 30.79
CA LEU A 117 -19.90 10.63 30.97
C LEU A 117 -18.87 10.75 29.86
N LEU A 118 -17.58 10.66 30.21
CA LEU A 118 -16.47 10.54 29.27
C LEU A 118 -15.78 9.21 29.50
N TYR A 119 -15.83 8.35 28.50
CA TYR A 119 -15.12 7.08 28.51
C TYR A 119 -13.99 7.12 27.49
N MET A 120 -12.78 6.82 27.92
CA MET A 120 -11.60 6.73 27.05
C MET A 120 -10.93 5.38 27.20
N SER A 121 -10.51 4.80 26.09
CA SER A 121 -9.81 3.51 26.04
C SER A 121 -8.67 3.54 25.03
N LYS A 122 -7.56 2.89 25.38
CA LYS A 122 -6.44 2.62 24.47
C LYS A 122 -6.69 1.33 23.73
N LEU A 123 -6.60 1.37 22.41
CA LEU A 123 -6.89 0.25 21.52
C LEU A 123 -5.78 0.09 20.49
N THR A 124 -5.44 -1.16 20.16
CA THR A 124 -4.72 -1.53 18.94
C THR A 124 -5.69 -2.19 17.99
N LEU A 125 -5.79 -1.65 16.78
CA LEU A 125 -6.71 -2.09 15.75
C LEU A 125 -5.94 -2.64 14.55
N VAL A 126 -6.29 -3.83 14.11
CA VAL A 126 -5.90 -4.34 12.79
C VAL A 126 -7.05 -4.09 11.83
N LEU A 127 -6.87 -3.11 10.95
CA LEU A 127 -7.92 -2.61 10.07
C LEU A 127 -7.71 -3.07 8.63
N SER A 128 -8.80 -3.40 7.95
CA SER A 128 -8.80 -3.72 6.53
C SER A 128 -8.80 -2.44 5.69
N CYS A 129 -7.95 -2.39 4.68
CA CYS A 129 -7.90 -1.31 3.70
C CYS A 129 -7.85 -1.91 2.29
N ALA A 130 -8.88 -1.71 1.48
CA ALA A 130 -8.89 -2.13 0.09
C ALA A 130 -7.96 -1.23 -0.72
N MET A 131 -6.77 -1.73 -1.03
CA MET A 131 -5.73 -1.01 -1.75
C MET A 131 -5.85 -1.23 -3.26
N LYS A 132 -5.55 -0.18 -4.04
CA LYS A 132 -5.48 -0.22 -5.51
C LYS A 132 -4.04 0.01 -5.94
N PHE A 133 -3.50 -0.91 -6.74
CA PHE A 133 -2.11 -0.90 -7.15
C PHE A 133 -1.88 -0.57 -8.63
N GLU A 134 -2.88 0.04 -9.31
CA GLU A 134 -2.77 0.38 -10.74
C GLU A 134 -1.55 1.26 -11.04
N SER A 135 -1.28 2.23 -10.16
CA SER A 135 -0.13 3.13 -10.28
C SER A 135 1.08 2.72 -9.44
N TYR A 136 1.08 1.53 -8.83
CA TYR A 136 2.19 1.08 -7.99
C TYR A 136 3.54 1.09 -8.73
N PRO A 137 4.61 1.64 -8.15
CA PRO A 137 4.77 2.21 -6.80
C PRO A 137 4.49 3.71 -6.65
N HIS A 138 3.92 4.37 -7.64
CA HIS A 138 3.56 5.80 -7.64
C HIS A 138 2.16 6.05 -7.08
N ASP A 139 1.70 5.19 -6.17
CA ASP A 139 0.34 5.14 -5.68
C ASP A 139 0.14 5.97 -4.40
N THR A 140 -1.08 6.48 -4.25
CA THR A 140 -1.59 7.03 -3.00
C THR A 140 -2.77 6.17 -2.56
N GLN A 141 -2.67 5.58 -1.36
CA GLN A 141 -3.72 4.76 -0.80
C GLN A 141 -4.59 5.55 0.15
N SER A 142 -5.89 5.32 0.11
CA SER A 142 -6.85 5.90 1.03
C SER A 142 -7.37 4.81 1.97
N CYS A 143 -6.90 4.82 3.21
CA CYS A 143 -7.28 3.86 4.23
C CYS A 143 -8.15 4.53 5.29
N SER A 144 -9.26 3.92 5.62
CA SER A 144 -10.21 4.45 6.59
C SER A 144 -10.32 3.57 7.83
N MET A 145 -10.71 4.20 8.93
CA MET A 145 -11.15 3.56 10.16
C MET A 145 -12.62 3.94 10.34
N MET A 146 -13.52 2.96 10.30
CA MET A 146 -14.97 3.18 10.35
C MET A 146 -15.53 2.71 11.67
N ILE A 147 -16.22 3.63 12.39
CA ILE A 147 -16.90 3.38 13.65
C ILE A 147 -18.40 3.39 13.37
N GLU A 148 -19.05 2.25 13.56
CA GLU A 148 -20.50 2.06 13.32
C GLU A 148 -21.21 1.65 14.59
N ILE A 149 -22.52 1.90 14.68
CA ILE A 149 -23.37 1.52 15.81
C ILE A 149 -24.33 0.39 15.43
N SER A 150 -24.77 -0.35 16.45
CA SER A 150 -25.81 -1.40 16.28
C SER A 150 -27.23 -0.86 16.40
N HIS A 151 -27.43 0.39 16.87
CA HIS A 151 -28.74 1.02 17.02
C HIS A 151 -29.07 1.93 15.84
N THR A 152 -30.35 2.09 15.53
CA THR A 152 -30.79 3.01 14.48
C THR A 152 -30.64 4.46 14.90
N VAL A 153 -30.56 5.38 13.95
CA VAL A 153 -30.48 6.84 14.17
C VAL A 153 -31.60 7.43 15.01
N HIS A 154 -32.74 6.69 15.15
CA HIS A 154 -33.86 7.10 16.02
C HIS A 154 -33.56 6.92 17.52
N ASP A 155 -32.60 6.05 17.85
CA ASP A 155 -32.23 5.73 19.23
C ASP A 155 -30.90 6.33 19.65
N LEU A 156 -29.95 6.32 18.72
CA LEU A 156 -28.56 6.69 19.01
C LEU A 156 -27.92 7.34 17.77
N VAL A 157 -27.23 8.46 17.96
CA VAL A 157 -26.52 9.17 16.90
C VAL A 157 -25.08 9.43 17.32
N PHE A 158 -24.14 9.09 16.47
CA PHE A 158 -22.72 9.41 16.65
C PHE A 158 -22.36 10.68 15.90
N ILE A 159 -21.66 11.57 16.58
CA ILE A 159 -21.18 12.84 16.04
C ILE A 159 -19.72 13.02 16.44
N TRP A 160 -18.93 13.59 15.55
CA TRP A 160 -17.57 14.02 15.89
C TRP A 160 -17.61 15.18 16.90
N ASN A 161 -16.66 15.20 17.82
CA ASN A 161 -16.48 16.32 18.73
C ASN A 161 -16.23 17.61 17.91
N LEU A 162 -16.92 18.67 18.25
CA LEU A 162 -16.90 19.93 17.49
C LEU A 162 -15.57 20.67 17.59
N THR A 163 -14.86 20.52 18.71
CA THR A 163 -13.58 21.21 18.95
C THR A 163 -12.41 20.45 18.33
N ASP A 164 -12.24 19.18 18.71
CA ASP A 164 -11.12 18.33 18.28
C ASP A 164 -11.61 16.93 17.93
N PRO A 165 -12.08 16.69 16.71
CA PRO A 165 -12.59 15.37 16.32
C PRO A 165 -11.47 14.33 16.17
N LEU A 166 -10.32 14.75 15.66
CA LEU A 166 -9.20 13.89 15.31
C LEU A 166 -7.89 14.59 15.63
N VAL A 167 -7.06 13.92 16.41
CA VAL A 167 -5.66 14.30 16.65
C VAL A 167 -4.77 13.18 16.15
N VAL A 168 -3.87 13.51 15.24
CA VAL A 168 -2.86 12.57 14.75
C VAL A 168 -1.50 12.99 15.28
N ASN A 169 -0.77 12.06 15.89
CA ASN A 169 0.56 12.35 16.40
C ASN A 169 1.47 12.80 15.23
N PRO A 170 2.07 14.00 15.31
CA PRO A 170 2.95 14.48 14.23
C PRO A 170 4.24 13.68 14.07
N ASP A 171 4.64 12.92 15.10
CA ASP A 171 5.86 12.12 15.09
C ASP A 171 5.68 10.73 14.43
N ILE A 172 4.53 10.48 13.81
CA ILE A 172 4.29 9.21 13.10
C ILE A 172 5.14 9.20 11.82
N GLU A 173 6.14 8.34 11.81
CA GLU A 173 6.97 8.07 10.64
C GLU A 173 6.71 6.64 10.15
N LEU A 174 6.31 6.52 8.87
CA LEU A 174 6.16 5.24 8.20
C LEU A 174 7.39 5.01 7.29
N PRO A 175 7.97 3.81 7.27
CA PRO A 175 9.18 3.53 6.49
C PRO A 175 9.02 3.74 4.99
N GLN A 176 7.86 3.39 4.43
CA GLN A 176 7.62 3.36 2.99
C GLN A 176 6.53 4.33 2.51
N LEU A 177 5.75 4.89 3.44
CA LEU A 177 4.59 5.73 3.15
C LEU A 177 4.66 7.04 3.93
N ASP A 178 4.07 8.09 3.41
CA ASP A 178 3.86 9.36 4.10
C ASP A 178 2.36 9.61 4.27
N ILE A 179 1.97 10.10 5.44
CA ILE A 179 0.61 10.59 5.65
C ILE A 179 0.49 11.95 4.96
N SER A 180 -0.07 11.98 3.76
CA SER A 180 -0.22 13.22 3.00
C SER A 180 -1.36 14.08 3.54
N ASN A 181 -2.43 13.45 4.00
CA ASN A 181 -3.61 14.10 4.57
C ASN A 181 -4.38 13.15 5.47
N ASN A 182 -5.08 13.70 6.45
CA ASN A 182 -6.04 12.97 7.27
C ASN A 182 -7.28 13.85 7.46
N TYR A 183 -8.45 13.24 7.48
CA TYR A 183 -9.71 13.95 7.69
C TYR A 183 -10.77 13.01 8.25
N THR A 184 -11.82 13.60 8.81
CA THR A 184 -13.01 12.88 9.26
C THR A 184 -14.11 12.99 8.20
N SER A 185 -14.88 11.92 8.07
CA SER A 185 -15.99 11.85 7.12
C SER A 185 -17.17 11.12 7.74
N ASP A 186 -18.35 11.33 7.17
CA ASP A 186 -19.55 10.58 7.50
C ASP A 186 -19.67 9.40 6.54
N CYS A 187 -19.86 8.19 7.09
CA CYS A 187 -20.07 6.95 6.35
C CYS A 187 -21.44 6.32 6.66
N THR A 188 -22.40 7.09 7.17
CA THR A 188 -23.75 6.64 7.48
C THR A 188 -24.37 5.86 6.31
N ILE A 189 -24.88 4.66 6.59
CA ILE A 189 -25.41 3.74 5.59
C ILE A 189 -26.87 3.43 5.92
N GLU A 190 -27.67 3.40 4.88
CA GLU A 190 -29.04 2.91 4.92
C GLU A 190 -29.05 1.41 4.61
N TYR A 191 -29.47 0.62 5.59
CA TYR A 191 -29.74 -0.81 5.43
C TYR A 191 -31.24 -1.05 5.35
N SER A 192 -31.62 -2.24 4.94
CA SER A 192 -33.05 -2.66 4.93
C SER A 192 -33.73 -2.59 6.31
N THR A 193 -32.94 -2.61 7.39
CA THR A 193 -33.38 -2.54 8.78
C THR A 193 -33.42 -1.12 9.35
N GLY A 194 -32.94 -0.13 8.61
CA GLY A 194 -32.88 1.29 9.03
C GLY A 194 -31.54 1.96 8.74
N ASN A 195 -31.45 3.23 9.13
CA ASN A 195 -30.24 4.05 9.00
C ASN A 195 -29.38 3.92 10.25
N PHE A 196 -28.09 3.66 10.06
CA PHE A 196 -27.10 3.49 11.12
C PHE A 196 -25.99 4.53 10.96
N THR A 197 -25.71 5.27 12.04
CA THR A 197 -24.62 6.26 12.01
C THR A 197 -23.28 5.57 11.89
N CYS A 198 -22.45 6.06 10.98
CA CYS A 198 -21.09 5.61 10.79
C CYS A 198 -20.17 6.83 10.71
N LEU A 199 -19.11 6.83 11.51
CA LEU A 199 -18.06 7.84 11.50
C LEU A 199 -16.79 7.25 10.94
N ALA A 200 -16.15 7.94 9.99
CA ALA A 200 -14.90 7.50 9.38
C ALA A 200 -13.76 8.50 9.64
N VAL A 201 -12.61 7.97 9.93
CA VAL A 201 -11.32 8.66 9.85
C VAL A 201 -10.61 8.14 8.61
N VAL A 202 -10.19 9.03 7.74
CA VAL A 202 -9.52 8.66 6.48
C VAL A 202 -8.08 9.16 6.50
N PHE A 203 -7.16 8.26 6.18
CA PHE A 203 -5.74 8.54 6.01
C PHE A 203 -5.37 8.38 4.54
N ASN A 204 -4.82 9.43 3.93
CA ASN A 204 -4.23 9.37 2.60
C ASN A 204 -2.73 9.11 2.74
N LEU A 205 -2.30 7.94 2.29
CA LEU A 205 -0.95 7.43 2.42
C LEU A 205 -0.27 7.45 1.05
N ARG A 206 0.75 8.30 0.90
CA ARG A 206 1.54 8.40 -0.34
C ARG A 206 2.81 7.60 -0.21
N ARG A 207 3.12 6.78 -1.22
CA ARG A 207 4.32 5.94 -1.20
C ARG A 207 5.59 6.74 -1.49
N ARG A 208 6.65 6.46 -0.72
CA ARG A 208 8.00 6.97 -0.94
C ARG A 208 8.70 6.13 -2.00
N LEU A 209 9.11 6.79 -3.09
CA LEU A 209 9.72 6.10 -4.23
C LEU A 209 11.17 5.68 -4.00
N GLY A 210 11.87 6.22 -3.01
CA GLY A 210 13.30 6.01 -2.81
C GLY A 210 13.71 4.53 -2.81
N TYR A 211 13.00 3.68 -2.08
CA TYR A 211 13.27 2.24 -2.05
C TYR A 211 13.16 1.60 -3.44
N HIS A 212 12.07 1.86 -4.15
CA HIS A 212 11.83 1.29 -5.48
C HIS A 212 12.80 1.84 -6.53
N LEU A 213 13.18 3.12 -6.40
CA LEU A 213 14.14 3.74 -7.29
C LEU A 213 15.51 3.02 -7.22
N PHE A 214 16.03 2.79 -6.02
CA PHE A 214 17.34 2.18 -5.82
C PHE A 214 17.34 0.66 -5.98
N HIS A 215 16.23 -0.03 -5.68
CA HIS A 215 16.18 -1.49 -5.70
C HIS A 215 15.55 -2.07 -6.95
N THR A 216 14.76 -1.30 -7.71
CA THR A 216 14.05 -1.80 -8.89
C THR A 216 14.42 -1.02 -10.15
N TYR A 217 14.21 0.30 -10.18
CA TYR A 217 14.35 1.09 -11.40
C TYR A 217 15.79 1.22 -11.87
N ILE A 218 16.70 1.61 -10.99
CA ILE A 218 18.13 1.76 -11.35
C ILE A 218 18.76 0.43 -11.76
N PRO A 219 18.63 -0.67 -10.97
CA PRO A 219 19.22 -1.95 -11.37
C PRO A 219 18.65 -2.48 -12.68
N SER A 220 17.35 -2.40 -12.91
CA SER A 220 16.74 -2.87 -14.17
C SER A 220 17.20 -2.03 -15.37
N ALA A 221 17.30 -0.70 -15.23
CA ALA A 221 17.83 0.16 -16.27
C ALA A 221 19.32 -0.17 -16.59
N LEU A 222 20.12 -0.44 -15.57
CA LEU A 222 21.52 -0.84 -15.75
C LEU A 222 21.65 -2.18 -16.49
N ILE A 223 20.77 -3.16 -16.22
CA ILE A 223 20.75 -4.43 -16.94
C ILE A 223 20.43 -4.20 -18.43
N VAL A 224 19.47 -3.32 -18.74
CA VAL A 224 19.16 -2.94 -20.12
C VAL A 224 20.39 -2.32 -20.80
N VAL A 225 21.06 -1.37 -20.14
CA VAL A 225 22.29 -0.74 -20.66
C VAL A 225 23.39 -1.79 -20.87
N MET A 226 23.57 -2.72 -19.92
CA MET A 226 24.52 -3.81 -20.05
C MET A 226 24.22 -4.71 -21.26
N SER A 227 22.97 -4.94 -21.60
CA SER A 227 22.61 -5.71 -22.79
C SER A 227 23.08 -5.06 -24.10
N TRP A 228 23.19 -3.71 -24.14
CA TRP A 228 23.67 -2.98 -25.31
C TRP A 228 25.17 -3.11 -25.55
N ILE A 229 25.95 -3.53 -24.56
CA ILE A 229 27.39 -3.83 -24.75
C ILE A 229 27.57 -4.89 -25.82
N SER A 230 26.55 -5.77 -26.02
CA SER A 230 26.51 -6.72 -27.11
C SER A 230 26.82 -6.09 -28.49
N PHE A 231 26.35 -4.89 -28.76
CA PHE A 231 26.55 -4.20 -30.05
C PHE A 231 28.01 -3.73 -30.28
N TRP A 232 28.82 -3.69 -29.22
CA TRP A 232 30.24 -3.32 -29.29
C TRP A 232 31.18 -4.54 -29.40
N ILE A 233 30.67 -5.72 -29.06
CA ILE A 233 31.40 -6.97 -29.18
C ILE A 233 31.42 -7.37 -30.66
N LYS A 234 32.56 -7.90 -31.12
CA LYS A 234 32.68 -8.36 -32.51
C LYS A 234 31.61 -9.40 -32.85
N PRO A 235 30.98 -9.31 -34.04
CA PRO A 235 29.93 -10.27 -34.46
C PRO A 235 30.36 -11.73 -34.47
N GLU A 236 31.64 -11.98 -34.64
CA GLU A 236 32.21 -13.36 -34.66
C GLU A 236 32.23 -14.01 -33.27
N ALA A 237 32.15 -13.21 -32.18
CA ALA A 237 32.15 -13.70 -30.80
C ALA A 237 30.75 -14.13 -30.36
N ILE A 238 30.18 -15.12 -31.06
CA ILE A 238 28.81 -15.63 -30.84
C ILE A 238 28.54 -16.02 -29.37
N PRO A 239 29.41 -16.84 -28.71
CA PRO A 239 29.16 -17.24 -27.32
C PRO A 239 29.03 -16.06 -26.35
N ALA A 240 29.87 -15.02 -26.52
CA ALA A 240 29.89 -13.88 -25.66
C ALA A 240 28.58 -13.04 -25.74
N ARG A 241 28.10 -12.80 -26.97
CA ARG A 241 26.84 -12.06 -27.19
C ARG A 241 25.62 -12.82 -26.70
N VAL A 242 25.54 -14.13 -26.98
CA VAL A 242 24.42 -14.98 -26.53
C VAL A 242 24.38 -15.05 -24.99
N THR A 243 25.54 -15.31 -24.38
CA THR A 243 25.62 -15.38 -22.91
C THR A 243 25.18 -14.05 -22.25
N LEU A 244 25.65 -12.92 -22.77
CA LEU A 244 25.29 -11.61 -22.25
C LEU A 244 23.76 -11.35 -22.38
N GLY A 245 23.17 -11.65 -23.54
CA GLY A 245 21.73 -11.45 -23.75
C GLY A 245 20.87 -12.35 -22.88
N VAL A 246 21.19 -13.65 -22.81
CA VAL A 246 20.42 -14.62 -22.00
C VAL A 246 20.55 -14.33 -20.50
N THR A 247 21.77 -14.01 -20.02
CA THR A 247 21.97 -13.65 -18.60
C THR A 247 21.25 -12.36 -18.22
N SER A 248 21.25 -11.35 -19.07
CA SER A 248 20.51 -10.11 -18.85
C SER A 248 19.00 -10.36 -18.76
N LEU A 249 18.45 -11.18 -19.66
CA LEU A 249 17.03 -11.53 -19.64
C LEU A 249 16.66 -12.32 -18.38
N LEU A 250 17.48 -13.30 -17.99
CA LEU A 250 17.26 -14.08 -16.77
C LEU A 250 17.31 -13.20 -15.52
N THR A 251 18.28 -12.28 -15.45
CA THR A 251 18.42 -11.35 -14.34
C THR A 251 17.22 -10.41 -14.24
N LEU A 252 16.69 -9.89 -15.36
CA LEU A 252 15.45 -9.09 -15.36
C LEU A 252 14.24 -9.90 -14.90
N ALA A 253 14.11 -11.16 -15.32
CA ALA A 253 13.02 -12.04 -14.91
C ALA A 253 13.04 -12.29 -13.38
N THR A 254 14.21 -12.54 -12.80
CA THR A 254 14.35 -12.70 -11.34
C THR A 254 14.05 -11.41 -10.61
N GLN A 255 14.52 -10.28 -11.11
CA GLN A 255 14.27 -8.97 -10.50
C GLN A 255 12.78 -8.59 -10.57
N ASN A 256 12.10 -8.90 -11.66
CA ASN A 256 10.64 -8.69 -11.77
C ASN A 256 9.89 -9.49 -10.68
N THR A 257 10.24 -10.74 -10.47
CA THR A 257 9.64 -11.56 -9.41
C THR A 257 9.90 -10.97 -8.02
N GLN A 258 11.14 -10.55 -7.74
CA GLN A 258 11.50 -9.94 -6.46
C GLN A 258 10.77 -8.62 -6.20
N SER A 259 10.60 -7.77 -7.22
CA SER A 259 9.95 -6.47 -7.08
C SER A 259 8.45 -6.56 -6.73
N GLN A 260 7.83 -7.71 -6.98
CA GLN A 260 6.41 -7.95 -6.75
C GLN A 260 6.13 -8.91 -5.59
N GLN A 261 7.14 -9.36 -4.88
CA GLN A 261 7.01 -10.38 -3.85
C GLN A 261 6.16 -9.94 -2.66
N SER A 262 6.12 -8.64 -2.36
CA SER A 262 5.31 -8.06 -1.27
C SER A 262 3.87 -7.74 -1.65
N LEU A 263 3.49 -7.88 -2.92
CA LEU A 263 2.16 -7.53 -3.42
C LEU A 263 1.25 -8.76 -3.53
N PRO A 264 -0.06 -8.61 -3.28
CA PRO A 264 -1.01 -9.67 -3.59
C PRO A 264 -1.11 -9.89 -5.10
N PRO A 265 -1.48 -11.11 -5.55
CA PRO A 265 -1.77 -11.35 -6.95
C PRO A 265 -3.02 -10.56 -7.37
N VAL A 266 -2.84 -9.64 -8.31
CA VAL A 266 -3.92 -8.81 -8.87
C VAL A 266 -4.06 -9.06 -10.37
N SER A 267 -5.29 -8.97 -10.89
CA SER A 267 -5.60 -9.24 -12.30
C SER A 267 -5.42 -8.05 -13.24
N TYR A 268 -5.11 -6.87 -12.71
CA TYR A 268 -4.87 -5.66 -13.51
C TYR A 268 -3.37 -5.34 -13.62
N VAL A 269 -3.01 -4.58 -14.65
CA VAL A 269 -1.62 -4.18 -14.92
C VAL A 269 -1.24 -3.03 -13.99
N LYS A 270 -0.07 -3.16 -13.36
CA LYS A 270 0.52 -2.13 -12.50
C LYS A 270 1.55 -1.30 -13.28
N ALA A 271 1.86 -0.09 -12.82
CA ALA A 271 2.91 0.73 -13.46
C ALA A 271 4.27 0.02 -13.47
N ILE A 272 4.61 -0.70 -12.42
CA ILE A 272 5.85 -1.49 -12.37
C ILE A 272 5.88 -2.62 -13.40
N ASP A 273 4.73 -3.23 -13.73
CA ASP A 273 4.65 -4.27 -14.77
C ASP A 273 4.95 -3.68 -16.15
N VAL A 274 4.45 -2.48 -16.42
CA VAL A 274 4.74 -1.75 -17.67
C VAL A 274 6.24 -1.49 -17.79
N TRP A 275 6.88 -1.02 -16.70
CA TRP A 275 8.31 -0.78 -16.67
C TRP A 275 9.12 -2.06 -16.93
N MET A 276 8.88 -3.10 -16.15
CA MET A 276 9.63 -4.35 -16.23
C MET A 276 9.43 -5.08 -17.56
N SER A 277 8.20 -5.05 -18.10
CA SER A 277 7.90 -5.59 -19.42
C SER A 277 8.62 -4.82 -20.53
N SER A 278 8.65 -3.49 -20.44
CA SER A 278 9.38 -2.65 -21.39
C SER A 278 10.88 -2.94 -21.37
N CYS A 279 11.50 -3.04 -20.19
CA CYS A 279 12.90 -3.42 -20.05
C CYS A 279 13.18 -4.81 -20.66
N SER A 280 12.30 -5.78 -20.41
CA SER A 280 12.41 -7.13 -20.95
C SER A 280 12.31 -7.15 -22.49
N VAL A 281 11.42 -6.34 -23.06
CA VAL A 281 11.30 -6.19 -24.53
C VAL A 281 12.58 -5.60 -25.11
N PHE A 282 13.19 -4.59 -24.48
CA PHE A 282 14.46 -4.02 -24.97
C PHE A 282 15.59 -5.04 -24.98
N VAL A 283 15.73 -5.83 -23.91
CA VAL A 283 16.74 -6.90 -23.85
C VAL A 283 16.44 -8.00 -24.87
N PHE A 284 15.18 -8.39 -25.04
CA PHE A 284 14.79 -9.36 -26.05
C PHE A 284 15.10 -8.87 -27.47
N LEU A 285 14.78 -7.60 -27.78
CA LEU A 285 15.08 -7.02 -29.08
C LEU A 285 16.60 -6.93 -29.35
N SER A 286 17.41 -6.68 -28.33
CA SER A 286 18.87 -6.71 -28.47
C SER A 286 19.40 -8.12 -28.80
N LEU A 287 18.78 -9.14 -28.23
CA LEU A 287 19.10 -10.55 -28.56
C LEU A 287 18.60 -10.91 -29.97
N PHE A 288 17.44 -10.43 -30.37
CA PHE A 288 16.90 -10.62 -31.70
C PHE A 288 17.75 -9.93 -32.77
N GLU A 289 18.22 -8.71 -32.49
CA GLU A 289 19.17 -8.02 -33.37
C GLU A 289 20.42 -8.86 -33.62
N PHE A 290 20.99 -9.44 -32.57
CA PHE A 290 22.12 -10.35 -32.70
C PHE A 290 21.77 -11.54 -33.62
N ALA A 291 20.60 -12.15 -33.52
CA ALA A 291 20.18 -13.24 -34.38
C ALA A 291 20.13 -12.83 -35.88
N VAL A 292 19.64 -11.62 -36.13
CA VAL A 292 19.63 -11.02 -37.49
C VAL A 292 21.05 -10.79 -38.00
N VAL A 293 21.92 -10.17 -37.20
CA VAL A 293 23.34 -9.97 -37.56
C VAL A 293 24.03 -11.29 -37.84
N ASN A 294 23.82 -12.30 -37.02
CA ASN A 294 24.39 -13.63 -37.23
C ASN A 294 23.90 -14.31 -38.53
N ASN A 295 22.64 -14.10 -38.91
CA ASN A 295 22.11 -14.64 -40.15
C ASN A 295 22.80 -14.01 -41.39
N TYR A 296 23.07 -12.70 -41.38
CA TYR A 296 23.82 -12.03 -42.43
C TYR A 296 25.30 -12.43 -42.45
N MET A 297 25.85 -12.86 -41.33
CA MET A 297 27.25 -13.36 -41.21
C MET A 297 27.38 -14.87 -41.56
N GLY A 298 26.29 -15.61 -41.70
CA GLY A 298 26.16 -17.06 -41.70
C GLY A 298 27.13 -17.90 -42.58
N PRO A 299 27.57 -17.49 -43.78
CA PRO A 299 28.51 -18.28 -44.56
C PRO A 299 29.98 -18.16 -44.15
N VAL A 300 30.35 -17.07 -43.45
CA VAL A 300 31.74 -16.75 -43.10
C VAL A 300 32.16 -17.45 -41.80
N ALA A 301 31.26 -17.55 -40.83
CA ALA A 301 31.55 -18.14 -39.54
C ALA A 301 31.78 -19.66 -39.60
N THR A 302 31.09 -20.35 -40.51
CA THR A 302 31.20 -21.81 -40.68
C THR A 302 32.56 -22.23 -41.30
N LYS A 303 33.20 -21.36 -42.07
CA LYS A 303 34.55 -21.61 -42.63
C LYS A 303 35.67 -21.36 -41.60
N ALA A 304 35.49 -20.48 -40.66
CA ALA A 304 36.48 -20.23 -39.59
C ALA A 304 36.49 -21.32 -38.51
N MET A 305 35.38 -22.06 -38.33
CA MET A 305 35.30 -23.18 -37.38
C MET A 305 35.71 -24.53 -37.96
N LYS A 306 35.74 -24.72 -39.29
CA LYS A 306 36.37 -25.87 -39.89
C LYS A 306 37.87 -25.61 -39.94
N GLY A 307 38.56 -26.18 -38.99
CA GLY A 307 40.02 -26.09 -38.88
C GLY A 307 40.69 -26.34 -40.22
N TYR A 308 41.65 -25.49 -40.50
CA TYR A 308 42.60 -25.58 -41.58
C TYR A 308 43.24 -26.96 -41.55
N SER A 309 42.77 -27.89 -42.40
CA SER A 309 43.52 -29.08 -42.71
C SER A 309 44.34 -28.78 -43.97
N ASP A 310 45.64 -28.82 -43.81
CA ASP A 310 46.66 -28.46 -44.78
C ASP A 310 46.77 -29.37 -45.99
N GLU A 311 45.76 -30.22 -46.34
CA GLU A 311 45.88 -31.24 -47.37
C GLU A 311 45.11 -31.02 -48.69
N ASP A 312 44.42 -29.88 -48.88
CA ASP A 312 43.66 -29.64 -50.12
C ASP A 312 44.18 -28.47 -50.97
N LEU A 313 45.51 -28.37 -51.14
CA LEU A 313 46.13 -27.29 -51.91
C LEU A 313 46.47 -27.73 -53.35
N THR A 314 45.80 -28.73 -53.91
CA THR A 314 45.96 -29.05 -55.32
C THR A 314 44.62 -29.37 -56.00
N SER A 315 44.30 -28.44 -56.94
CA SER A 315 43.25 -28.59 -57.99
C SER A 315 41.78 -28.50 -57.49
N ALA A 316 41.24 -27.35 -57.43
CA ALA A 316 39.88 -27.09 -57.86
C ALA A 316 39.71 -25.62 -58.31
N SER A 317 39.30 -25.47 -59.57
CA SER A 317 38.77 -24.25 -60.13
C SER A 317 37.82 -23.61 -59.19
N ILE A 318 38.14 -22.39 -58.78
CA ILE A 318 37.32 -21.56 -57.91
C ILE A 318 35.99 -21.29 -58.62
N PRO A 319 34.87 -21.83 -58.19
CA PRO A 319 33.60 -21.26 -58.65
C PRO A 319 33.56 -19.84 -58.08
N GLN A 320 33.57 -18.91 -58.97
CA GLN A 320 33.34 -17.51 -58.68
C GLN A 320 31.90 -17.35 -58.20
N TYR A 321 31.65 -17.66 -56.95
CA TYR A 321 30.45 -17.17 -56.28
C TYR A 321 30.66 -15.68 -56.14
N GLU A 322 29.89 -14.93 -56.91
CA GLU A 322 29.73 -13.49 -56.68
C GLU A 322 29.45 -13.29 -55.21
N THR A 323 30.42 -12.79 -54.58
CA THR A 323 30.49 -12.53 -53.16
C THR A 323 29.35 -11.60 -52.77
N PHE A 324 28.48 -12.12 -51.96
CA PHE A 324 27.72 -11.26 -51.03
C PHE A 324 28.75 -10.60 -50.07
N CYS A 325 29.62 -9.75 -50.63
CA CYS A 325 30.47 -8.84 -49.85
C CYS A 325 29.69 -7.86 -49.01
N ASN A 326 28.39 -7.69 -49.30
CA ASN A 326 27.49 -6.85 -48.55
C ASN A 326 27.03 -7.42 -47.19
N GLY A 327 27.08 -8.69 -46.94
CA GLY A 327 26.58 -9.28 -45.71
C GLY A 327 27.30 -8.82 -44.42
N ARG A 328 28.64 -8.73 -44.47
CA ARG A 328 29.45 -8.24 -43.34
C ARG A 328 29.30 -6.73 -43.14
N GLU A 329 29.26 -5.96 -44.21
CA GLU A 329 29.05 -4.53 -44.14
C GLU A 329 27.66 -4.20 -43.62
N THR A 330 26.64 -4.94 -44.06
CA THR A 330 25.29 -4.82 -43.55
C THR A 330 25.19 -5.19 -42.07
N ALA A 331 25.84 -6.25 -41.63
CA ALA A 331 25.90 -6.65 -40.21
C ALA A 331 26.53 -5.54 -39.34
N VAL A 332 27.67 -4.98 -39.78
CA VAL A 332 28.35 -3.88 -39.07
C VAL A 332 27.49 -2.58 -39.10
N TYR A 333 26.76 -2.34 -40.18
CA TYR A 333 25.86 -1.20 -40.27
C TYR A 333 24.69 -1.35 -39.29
N ILE A 334 24.08 -2.53 -39.17
CA ILE A 334 23.02 -2.84 -38.20
C ILE A 334 23.53 -2.60 -36.77
N ASP A 335 24.69 -3.16 -36.40
CA ASP A 335 25.31 -2.93 -35.10
C ASP A 335 25.52 -1.44 -34.81
N ARG A 336 26.06 -0.68 -35.82
CA ARG A 336 26.31 0.75 -35.69
C ARG A 336 25.01 1.55 -35.51
N PHE A 337 23.97 1.20 -36.25
CA PHE A 337 22.64 1.81 -36.12
C PHE A 337 22.04 1.52 -34.73
N SER A 338 22.10 0.27 -34.28
CA SER A 338 21.56 -0.19 -33.01
C SER A 338 22.22 0.52 -31.80
N ARG A 339 23.53 0.85 -31.88
CA ARG A 339 24.24 1.59 -30.83
C ARG A 339 23.63 2.95 -30.51
N PHE A 340 22.95 3.59 -31.45
CA PHE A 340 22.26 4.87 -31.26
C PHE A 340 20.77 4.71 -31.08
N PHE A 341 20.17 3.81 -31.84
CA PHE A 341 18.72 3.59 -31.85
C PHE A 341 18.20 3.08 -30.49
N PHE A 342 18.83 2.08 -29.89
CA PHE A 342 18.39 1.52 -28.62
C PHE A 342 18.47 2.52 -27.45
N PRO A 343 19.58 3.22 -27.20
CA PRO A 343 19.62 4.23 -26.16
C PRO A 343 18.61 5.37 -26.37
N PHE A 344 18.44 5.82 -27.60
CA PHE A 344 17.50 6.90 -27.92
C PHE A 344 16.04 6.47 -27.68
N SER A 345 15.63 5.29 -28.15
CA SER A 345 14.30 4.77 -27.94
C SER A 345 14.00 4.48 -26.46
N PHE A 346 15.00 3.99 -25.72
CA PHE A 346 14.89 3.80 -24.28
C PHE A 346 14.78 5.13 -23.52
N PHE A 347 15.48 6.15 -23.95
CA PHE A 347 15.33 7.51 -23.39
C PHE A 347 13.92 8.05 -23.58
N ILE A 348 13.36 7.92 -24.80
CA ILE A 348 11.96 8.31 -25.06
C ILE A 348 11.00 7.54 -24.14
N LEU A 349 11.18 6.23 -24.01
CA LEU A 349 10.35 5.41 -23.13
C LEU A 349 10.44 5.89 -21.68
N ASN A 350 11.63 6.23 -21.18
CA ASN A 350 11.79 6.82 -19.84
C ASN A 350 11.00 8.11 -19.70
N VAL A 351 11.14 9.05 -20.65
CA VAL A 351 10.41 10.32 -20.60
C VAL A 351 8.91 10.09 -20.58
N VAL A 352 8.39 9.20 -21.42
CA VAL A 352 6.95 8.88 -21.46
C VAL A 352 6.50 8.23 -20.16
N TYR A 353 7.23 7.24 -19.67
CA TYR A 353 6.88 6.53 -18.43
C TYR A 353 6.81 7.49 -17.23
N TRP A 354 7.88 8.26 -16.99
CA TRP A 354 7.94 9.17 -15.87
C TRP A 354 6.94 10.33 -15.98
N SER A 355 6.66 10.82 -17.18
CA SER A 355 5.63 11.86 -17.38
C SER A 355 4.21 11.36 -17.17
N THR A 356 3.98 10.05 -17.30
CA THR A 356 2.64 9.45 -17.14
C THR A 356 2.35 9.11 -15.68
N PHE A 357 3.37 8.70 -14.91
CA PHE A 357 3.19 8.16 -13.57
C PHE A 357 3.69 9.08 -12.43
N LEU A 358 4.44 10.14 -12.71
CA LEU A 358 4.80 11.19 -11.76
C LEU A 358 3.76 12.31 -11.77
#